data_8e89b2ab5a4d2a38f97ce5c448cf6a89
#
_entry.id   8e89b2ab5a4d2a38f97ce5c448cf6a89
#
_cell.length_a   1.000
_cell.length_b   1.000
_cell.length_c   1.000
_cell.angle_alpha   90.00
_cell.angle_beta   90.00
_cell.angle_gamma   90.00
#
_symmetry.space_group_name_H-M   'P 1'
#
loop_
_entity.id
_entity.type
_entity.pdbx_description
1 polymer ?
#
loop_
_entity_poly.entity_id
_entity_poly.type
_entity_poly.pdbx_seq_one_letter_code
_entity_poly.pdbx_strand_id
1 'polypeptide(L)'
;LFVENHFKVYGSILKVVSTKRDKAKTIYINLGYDDPIKEGLRFDVVEDGILEGHNIETKIGEIRITEIMGPKISLCKVNKGGETILTALNEGKTLKLISRQAKLFDE
;
A
#
# COMPACT_ATOMS: atom_id res chain seq x y z
N LEU A 1 19.46 -21.25 -16.11
CA LEU A 1 18.30 -20.47 -16.37
C LEU A 1 18.03 -19.52 -15.20
N PHE A 2 17.89 -18.29 -15.51
CA PHE A 2 17.61 -17.28 -14.52
C PHE A 2 16.12 -17.02 -14.46
N VAL A 3 15.54 -17.20 -13.30
CA VAL A 3 14.12 -16.93 -13.12
C VAL A 3 13.99 -15.74 -12.20
N GLU A 4 13.40 -14.70 -12.73
CA GLU A 4 13.10 -13.55 -11.89
C GLU A 4 11.79 -13.76 -11.18
N ASN A 5 11.85 -13.67 -9.88
CA ASN A 5 10.65 -13.76 -9.08
C ASN A 5 10.04 -12.37 -8.97
N HIS A 6 9.21 -12.06 -9.95
CA HIS A 6 8.52 -10.78 -9.97
C HIS A 6 7.13 -10.94 -9.42
N PHE A 7 7.02 -11.49 -8.23
CA PHE A 7 5.70 -11.56 -7.65
C PHE A 7 5.44 -10.29 -6.84
N LYS A 8 4.22 -9.85 -6.92
CA LYS A 8 3.76 -8.68 -6.20
C LYS A 8 2.81 -9.13 -5.10
N VAL A 9 2.86 -8.43 -3.99
CA VAL A 9 1.95 -8.65 -2.89
C VAL A 9 0.88 -7.59 -2.97
N TYR A 10 -0.37 -7.99 -2.84
CA TYR A 10 -1.50 -7.08 -2.89
C TYR A 10 -2.14 -7.01 -1.52
N GLY A 11 -2.60 -5.83 -1.16
CA GLY A 11 -3.27 -5.65 0.12
C GLY A 11 -4.25 -4.50 0.08
N SER A 12 -4.79 -4.20 1.25
CA SER A 12 -5.77 -3.15 1.42
C SER A 12 -5.47 -2.36 2.69
N ILE A 13 -5.96 -1.12 2.71
CA ILE A 13 -5.86 -0.28 3.90
C ILE A 13 -7.01 -0.63 4.83
N LEU A 14 -6.67 -0.95 6.08
CA LEU A 14 -7.68 -1.26 7.08
C LEU A 14 -8.20 0.00 7.76
N LYS A 15 -7.29 0.92 8.08
CA LYS A 15 -7.67 2.06 8.90
C LYS A 15 -6.58 3.11 8.87
N VAL A 16 -6.98 4.38 8.92
CA VAL A 16 -6.04 5.48 9.13
C VAL A 16 -5.80 5.59 10.63
N VAL A 17 -4.56 5.49 11.03
CA VAL A 17 -4.18 5.54 12.44
C VAL A 17 -4.01 6.97 12.91
N SER A 18 -3.30 7.78 12.12
CA SER A 18 -3.08 9.17 12.47
C SER A 18 -3.07 10.04 11.23
N THR A 19 -3.39 11.30 11.43
CA THR A 19 -3.38 12.29 10.37
C THR A 19 -2.56 13.49 10.83
N LYS A 20 -2.07 14.25 9.86
CA LYS A 20 -1.37 15.49 10.14
C LYS A 20 -1.68 16.46 9.01
N ARG A 21 -2.22 17.62 9.36
CA ARG A 21 -2.56 18.67 8.38
C ARG A 21 -3.45 18.13 7.26
N ASP A 22 -4.50 17.40 7.66
CA ASP A 22 -5.47 16.82 6.72
C ASP A 22 -4.87 15.80 5.75
N LYS A 23 -3.77 15.17 6.15
CA LYS A 23 -3.14 14.12 5.38
C LYS A 23 -3.02 12.86 6.21
N ALA A 24 -3.28 11.72 5.61
CA ALA A 24 -3.03 10.45 6.28
C ALA A 24 -1.53 10.32 6.52
N LYS A 25 -1.15 10.04 7.75
CA LYS A 25 0.26 9.92 8.11
C LYS A 25 0.65 8.49 8.36
N THR A 26 -0.13 7.76 9.14
CA THR A 26 0.10 6.33 9.37
C THR A 26 -1.20 5.59 9.17
N ILE A 27 -1.08 4.36 8.68
CA ILE A 27 -2.24 3.52 8.39
C ILE A 27 -1.92 2.09 8.78
N TYR A 28 -2.99 1.30 9.02
CA TYR A 28 -2.87 -0.14 9.14
C TYR A 28 -3.25 -0.77 7.81
N ILE A 29 -2.54 -1.83 7.45
CA ILE A 29 -2.84 -2.61 6.26
C ILE A 29 -3.13 -4.05 6.65
N ASN A 30 -3.78 -4.78 5.75
CA ASN A 30 -4.24 -6.16 6.02
C ASN A 30 -3.20 -7.22 5.70
N LEU A 31 -1.93 -6.89 5.81
CA LEU A 31 -0.82 -7.82 5.56
C LEU A 31 0.02 -7.89 6.83
N GLY A 32 0.53 -9.08 7.11
CA GLY A 32 1.32 -9.29 8.31
C GLY A 32 2.25 -10.49 8.17
N TYR A 33 2.50 -11.17 9.30
CA TYR A 33 3.45 -12.30 9.31
C TYR A 33 3.13 -13.39 8.31
N ASP A 34 1.85 -13.57 7.98
CA ASP A 34 1.45 -14.64 7.07
C ASP A 34 1.72 -14.32 5.61
N ASP A 35 2.20 -13.12 5.34
CA ASP A 35 2.42 -12.66 3.98
C ASP A 35 3.91 -12.48 3.72
N PRO A 36 4.36 -12.54 2.46
CA PRO A 36 5.78 -12.39 2.15
C PRO A 36 6.20 -10.92 2.16
N ILE A 37 6.16 -10.31 3.35
CA ILE A 37 6.50 -8.91 3.54
C ILE A 37 7.54 -8.79 4.64
N LYS A 38 8.17 -7.62 4.70
CA LYS A 38 9.10 -7.30 5.78
C LYS A 38 9.06 -5.81 6.02
N GLU A 39 9.60 -5.40 7.16
CA GLU A 39 9.71 -3.98 7.48
C GLU A 39 10.55 -3.28 6.42
N GLY A 40 10.13 -2.10 6.03
CA GLY A 40 10.81 -1.34 5.00
C GLY A 40 10.26 -1.55 3.61
N LEU A 41 9.44 -2.57 3.40
CA LEU A 41 8.84 -2.81 2.09
C LEU A 41 7.90 -1.66 1.73
N ARG A 42 7.96 -1.23 0.48
CA ARG A 42 7.13 -0.13 0.00
C ARG A 42 6.00 -0.65 -0.86
N PHE A 43 4.89 0.05 -0.77
CA PHE A 43 3.71 -0.25 -1.58
C PHE A 43 3.27 0.99 -2.30
N ASP A 44 2.78 0.80 -3.52
CA ASP A 44 2.07 1.84 -4.23
C ASP A 44 0.61 1.74 -3.84
N VAL A 45 -0.01 2.89 -3.60
CA VAL A 45 -1.44 2.95 -3.33
C VAL A 45 -2.11 3.35 -4.63
N VAL A 46 -3.01 2.50 -5.12
CA VAL A 46 -3.69 2.76 -6.37
C VAL A 46 -5.19 2.80 -6.16
N GLU A 47 -5.83 3.65 -6.94
CA GLU A 47 -7.28 3.75 -6.96
C GLU A 47 -7.77 3.09 -8.23
N ASP A 48 -8.71 2.14 -8.08
CA ASP A 48 -9.33 1.50 -9.22
C ASP A 48 -10.47 2.36 -9.73
N GLY A 49 -10.54 2.52 -11.04
CA GLY A 49 -11.61 3.26 -11.66
C GLY A 49 -11.98 2.66 -13.01
N ILE A 50 -13.03 3.19 -13.58
CA ILE A 50 -13.47 2.78 -14.91
C ILE A 50 -13.58 4.03 -15.76
N LEU A 51 -12.92 4.00 -16.92
CA LEU A 51 -13.00 5.07 -17.90
C LEU A 51 -13.34 4.47 -19.23
N GLU A 52 -14.48 4.87 -19.78
CA GLU A 52 -14.96 4.39 -21.08
C GLU A 52 -14.97 2.86 -21.16
N GLY A 53 -15.42 2.22 -20.07
CA GLY A 53 -15.53 0.78 -20.03
C GLY A 53 -14.25 0.04 -19.73
N HIS A 54 -13.14 0.75 -19.53
CA HIS A 54 -11.85 0.15 -19.22
C HIS A 54 -11.49 0.34 -17.77
N ASN A 55 -10.94 -0.70 -17.16
CA ASN A 55 -10.43 -0.62 -15.80
C ASN A 55 -9.12 0.15 -15.82
N ILE A 56 -9.04 1.18 -15.00
CA ILE A 56 -7.85 2.00 -14.91
C ILE A 56 -7.40 2.03 -13.46
N GLU A 57 -6.12 1.77 -13.24
CA GLU A 57 -5.50 1.89 -11.94
C GLU A 57 -4.66 3.15 -11.92
N THR A 58 -4.95 4.03 -10.97
CA THR A 58 -4.22 5.28 -10.84
C THR A 58 -3.45 5.26 -9.53
N LYS A 59 -2.14 5.44 -9.62
CA LYS A 59 -1.31 5.54 -8.43
C LYS A 59 -1.57 6.88 -7.76
N ILE A 60 -1.97 6.85 -6.49
CA ILE A 60 -2.27 8.06 -5.75
C ILE A 60 -1.34 8.29 -4.57
N GLY A 61 -0.51 7.31 -4.22
CA GLY A 61 0.41 7.51 -3.11
C GLY A 61 1.36 6.36 -2.94
N GLU A 62 2.19 6.46 -1.89
CA GLU A 62 3.18 5.44 -1.52
C GLU A 62 3.20 5.31 0.00
N ILE A 63 3.36 4.07 0.45
CA ILE A 63 3.48 3.79 1.86
C ILE A 63 4.64 2.83 2.08
N ARG A 64 5.10 2.72 3.32
CA ARG A 64 6.20 1.84 3.70
C ARG A 64 5.87 1.18 5.02
N ILE A 65 6.10 -0.12 5.11
CA ILE A 65 5.89 -0.85 6.34
C ILE A 65 6.92 -0.42 7.38
N THR A 66 6.43 0.02 8.54
CA THR A 66 7.30 0.38 9.65
C THR A 66 7.32 -0.69 10.73
N GLU A 67 6.23 -1.43 10.88
CA GLU A 67 6.17 -2.46 11.91
C GLU A 67 5.13 -3.51 11.53
N ILE A 68 5.51 -4.78 11.59
CA ILE A 68 4.58 -5.89 11.37
C ILE A 68 4.01 -6.24 12.73
N MET A 69 2.70 -6.12 12.88
CA MET A 69 2.06 -6.20 14.20
C MET A 69 1.33 -7.49 14.46
N GLY A 70 1.03 -8.26 13.45
CA GLY A 70 0.31 -9.51 13.60
C GLY A 70 0.29 -10.30 12.32
N PRO A 71 -0.44 -11.44 12.30
CA PRO A 71 -0.48 -12.29 11.10
C PRO A 71 -1.04 -11.58 9.87
N LYS A 72 -1.96 -10.64 10.07
CA LYS A 72 -2.61 -9.95 8.97
C LYS A 72 -2.75 -8.46 9.23
N ILE A 73 -1.83 -7.87 9.97
CA ILE A 73 -1.87 -6.44 10.23
C ILE A 73 -0.47 -5.88 10.37
N SER A 74 -0.24 -4.75 9.75
CA SER A 74 1.03 -4.03 9.84
C SER A 74 0.78 -2.54 9.88
N LEU A 75 1.69 -1.83 10.51
CA LEU A 75 1.66 -0.38 10.58
C LEU A 75 2.54 0.16 9.47
N CYS A 76 2.02 1.11 8.74
CA CYS A 76 2.73 1.72 7.62
C CYS A 76 2.75 3.23 7.74
N LYS A 77 3.83 3.82 7.24
CA LYS A 77 3.93 5.26 7.15
C LYS A 77 3.62 5.68 5.72
N VAL A 78 2.81 6.73 5.59
CA VAL A 78 2.48 7.27 4.28
C VAL A 78 3.60 8.20 3.86
N ASN A 79 4.27 7.86 2.77
CA ASN A 79 5.37 8.67 2.25
C ASN A 79 4.92 9.73 1.27
N LYS A 80 3.92 9.42 0.46
CA LYS A 80 3.39 10.34 -0.54
C LYS A 80 1.89 10.18 -0.66
N GLY A 81 1.22 11.26 -1.01
CA GLY A 81 -0.20 11.20 -1.33
C GLY A 81 -1.13 11.09 -0.15
N GLY A 82 -0.67 11.47 1.05
CA GLY A 82 -1.51 11.33 2.25
C GLY A 82 -2.84 12.04 2.16
N GLU A 83 -2.87 13.21 1.54
CA GLU A 83 -4.11 13.96 1.37
C GLU A 83 -5.07 13.23 0.42
N THR A 84 -4.54 12.76 -0.70
CA THR A 84 -5.36 12.04 -1.68
C THR A 84 -5.88 10.73 -1.12
N ILE A 85 -5.03 10.02 -0.37
CA ILE A 85 -5.43 8.77 0.27
C ILE A 85 -6.56 9.02 1.27
N LEU A 86 -6.39 10.03 2.12
CA LEU A 86 -7.41 10.34 3.13
C LEU A 86 -8.73 10.73 2.48
N THR A 87 -8.68 11.57 1.45
CA THR A 87 -9.88 11.98 0.73
C THR A 87 -10.58 10.79 0.10
N ALA A 88 -9.82 9.92 -0.54
CA ALA A 88 -10.39 8.74 -1.20
C ALA A 88 -11.07 7.83 -0.19
N LEU A 89 -10.43 7.61 0.96
CA LEU A 89 -11.02 6.76 2.00
C LEU A 89 -12.28 7.39 2.58
N ASN A 90 -12.28 8.70 2.77
CA ASN A 90 -13.47 9.40 3.27
C ASN A 90 -14.62 9.35 2.29
N GLU A 91 -14.31 9.25 1.01
CA GLU A 91 -15.33 9.13 -0.04
C GLU A 91 -15.79 7.71 -0.27
N GLY A 92 -15.24 6.77 0.49
CA GLY A 92 -15.61 5.37 0.35
C GLY A 92 -15.03 4.67 -0.87
N LYS A 93 -13.99 5.24 -1.46
CA LYS A 93 -13.35 4.61 -2.62
C LYS A 93 -12.52 3.42 -2.21
N THR A 94 -12.42 2.46 -3.11
CA THR A 94 -11.62 1.28 -2.89
C THR A 94 -10.19 1.54 -3.34
N LEU A 95 -9.25 1.34 -2.42
CA LEU A 95 -7.83 1.52 -2.70
C LEU A 95 -7.14 0.17 -2.60
N LYS A 96 -6.21 -0.06 -3.50
CA LYS A 96 -5.44 -1.29 -3.54
C LYS A 96 -3.98 -0.98 -3.29
N LEU A 97 -3.32 -1.86 -2.56
CA LEU A 97 -1.89 -1.75 -2.30
C LEU A 97 -1.17 -2.76 -3.17
N ILE A 98 -0.12 -2.31 -3.83
CA ILE A 98 0.69 -3.19 -4.68
C ILE A 98 2.14 -3.01 -4.25
N SER A 99 2.78 -4.10 -3.85
CA SER A 99 4.15 -4.03 -3.38
C SER A 99 5.07 -3.59 -4.51
N ARG A 100 6.05 -2.78 -4.16
CA ARG A 100 7.13 -2.50 -5.08
C ARG A 100 8.02 -3.71 -5.09
N GLN A 101 8.48 -4.03 -6.29
CA GLN A 101 9.32 -5.17 -6.47
C GLN A 101 10.66 -4.95 -5.81
N ALA A 102 10.98 -5.80 -4.84
CA ALA A 102 12.30 -5.76 -4.24
C ALA A 102 13.23 -6.56 -5.13
N LYS A 103 14.42 -6.04 -5.35
CA LYS A 103 15.42 -6.79 -6.07
C LYS A 103 15.94 -7.90 -5.17
N LEU A 104 16.06 -9.09 -5.74
CA LEU A 104 16.59 -10.21 -4.98
C LEU A 104 18.04 -10.01 -4.60
N PHE A 105 18.74 -9.28 -5.42
CA PHE A 105 20.16 -9.00 -5.18
C PHE A 105 20.33 -7.54 -4.91
N ASP A 106 19.82 -7.14 -3.81
CA ASP A 106 19.93 -5.79 -3.39
C ASP A 106 21.24 -5.64 -2.70
N GLU A 107 22.03 -4.85 -3.20
CA GLU A 107 23.37 -4.69 -2.66
C GLU A 107 23.54 -3.32 -2.08
#